data_9847ad56d83974c654c274873af89119
#
_entry.id   9847ad56d83974c654c274873af89119
#
_cell.length_a   1.000
_cell.length_b   1.000
_cell.length_c   1.000
_cell.angle_alpha   90.00
_cell.angle_beta   90.00
_cell.angle_gamma   90.00
#
_symmetry.space_group_name_H-M   'P 1'
#
loop_
_entity.id
_entity.type
_entity.pdbx_description
1 polymer ?
#
loop_
_entity_poly.entity_id
_entity_poly.type
_entity_poly.pdbx_seq_one_letter_code
_entity_poly.pdbx_strand_id
1 'polypeptide(L)'
;MEIVKYATCTFCGCVCDDIELHAEGHKIVKAKNACSLGDAHFKYHTAERHYPDALIDGKPATVAEAVEVAADILYNANMPLVYGLSNVTCEATRGAVALAEMIGGVVDSHTSL
;
A
#
# COMPACT_ATOMS: atom_id res chain seq x y z
N MET A 1 26.67 -1.87 -6.91
CA MET A 1 25.70 -0.84 -7.33
C MET A 1 25.02 -1.34 -8.59
N GLU A 2 23.72 -1.51 -8.55
CA GLU A 2 22.89 -1.91 -9.67
C GLU A 2 22.19 -0.67 -10.26
N ILE A 3 22.03 -0.63 -11.58
CA ILE A 3 21.37 0.49 -12.26
C ILE A 3 20.18 -0.05 -13.02
N VAL A 4 18.97 0.40 -12.63
CA VAL A 4 17.71 0.10 -13.31
C VAL A 4 17.32 1.32 -14.14
N LYS A 5 17.20 1.14 -15.46
CA LYS A 5 16.77 2.18 -16.38
C LYS A 5 15.28 2.05 -16.68
N TYR A 6 14.64 3.17 -17.03
CA TYR A 6 13.22 3.23 -17.37
C TYR A 6 12.30 2.75 -16.24
N ALA A 7 12.65 3.08 -15.00
CA ALA A 7 11.78 2.83 -13.87
C ALA A 7 10.60 3.81 -13.87
N THR A 8 9.43 3.30 -13.55
CA THR A 8 8.20 4.10 -13.48
C THR A 8 7.95 4.59 -12.05
N CYS A 9 7.71 5.89 -11.91
CA CYS A 9 7.31 6.47 -10.64
C CYS A 9 5.78 6.41 -10.49
N THR A 10 5.32 5.80 -9.41
CA THR A 10 3.89 5.63 -9.10
C THR A 10 3.38 6.58 -8.01
N PHE A 11 4.18 7.58 -7.61
CA PHE A 11 3.84 8.48 -6.51
C PHE A 11 2.66 9.41 -6.84
N CYS A 12 2.65 9.97 -8.03
CA CYS A 12 1.58 10.87 -8.47
C CYS A 12 1.06 10.47 -9.85
N GLY A 13 0.03 11.13 -10.35
CA GLY A 13 -0.60 10.82 -11.63
C GLY A 13 0.25 11.10 -12.89
N CYS A 14 1.46 11.65 -12.78
CA CYS A 14 2.35 11.89 -13.91
C CYS A 14 2.94 10.62 -14.51
N VAL A 15 3.07 9.55 -13.71
CA VAL A 15 3.58 8.22 -14.12
C VAL A 15 4.86 8.32 -14.96
N CYS A 16 5.85 9.12 -14.49
CA CYS A 16 7.14 9.29 -15.17
C CYS A 16 7.84 7.94 -15.32
N ASP A 17 8.32 7.59 -16.52
CA ASP A 17 8.89 6.29 -16.89
C ASP A 17 10.32 6.36 -17.42
N ASP A 18 10.94 7.52 -17.37
CA ASP A 18 12.32 7.79 -17.79
C ASP A 18 13.34 7.81 -16.64
N ILE A 19 12.97 7.28 -15.48
CA ILE A 19 13.78 7.36 -14.27
C ILE A 19 14.87 6.30 -14.28
N GLU A 20 16.11 6.72 -13.93
CA GLU A 20 17.23 5.82 -13.72
C GLU A 20 17.49 5.68 -12.21
N LEU A 21 17.28 4.47 -11.66
CA LEU A 21 17.49 4.17 -10.26
C LEU A 21 18.87 3.53 -10.04
N HIS A 22 19.58 4.01 -9.05
CA HIS A 22 20.84 3.43 -8.57
C HIS A 22 20.58 2.76 -7.22
N ALA A 23 20.81 1.44 -7.15
CA ALA A 23 20.55 0.64 -5.96
C ALA A 23 21.84 0.05 -5.37
N GLU A 24 21.91 -0.01 -4.05
CA GLU A 24 22.91 -0.71 -3.26
C GLU A 24 22.18 -1.72 -2.37
N GLY A 25 22.21 -3.00 -2.77
CA GLY A 25 21.35 -4.01 -2.15
C GLY A 25 19.88 -3.68 -2.33
N HIS A 26 19.16 -3.53 -1.24
CA HIS A 26 17.73 -3.19 -1.24
C HIS A 26 17.44 -1.69 -1.18
N LYS A 27 18.48 -0.85 -1.13
CA LYS A 27 18.34 0.58 -0.95
C LYS A 27 18.56 1.35 -2.25
N ILE A 28 17.62 2.20 -2.62
CA ILE A 28 17.81 3.18 -3.69
C ILE A 28 18.57 4.38 -3.13
N VAL A 29 19.76 4.63 -3.69
CA VAL A 29 20.65 5.72 -3.26
C VAL A 29 20.52 6.95 -4.14
N LYS A 30 20.05 6.77 -5.40
CA LYS A 30 19.85 7.87 -6.35
C LYS A 30 18.74 7.54 -7.33
N ALA A 31 17.89 8.52 -7.62
CA ALA A 31 16.88 8.47 -8.67
C ALA A 31 17.12 9.64 -9.64
N LYS A 32 17.78 9.34 -10.77
CA LYS A 32 18.01 10.32 -11.85
C LYS A 32 16.72 10.58 -12.63
N ASN A 33 16.53 11.79 -13.11
CA ASN A 33 15.33 12.27 -13.80
C ASN A 33 14.07 12.29 -12.92
N ALA A 34 14.14 11.90 -11.65
CA ALA A 34 13.03 12.05 -10.73
C ALA A 34 12.93 13.50 -10.24
N CYS A 35 11.71 13.99 -10.07
CA CYS A 35 11.47 15.23 -9.34
C CYS A 35 11.76 15.03 -7.83
N SER A 36 11.78 16.11 -7.06
CA SER A 36 12.07 16.04 -5.62
C SER A 36 11.14 15.09 -4.85
N LEU A 37 9.86 15.03 -5.23
CA LEU A 37 8.88 14.14 -4.61
C LEU A 37 9.13 12.67 -5.00
N GLY A 38 9.41 12.39 -6.27
CA GLY A 38 9.74 11.04 -6.76
C GLY A 38 11.05 10.53 -6.16
N ASP A 39 12.10 11.36 -6.08
CA ASP A 39 13.36 10.99 -5.44
C ASP A 39 13.16 10.64 -3.96
N ALA A 40 12.40 11.45 -3.24
CA ALA A 40 12.05 11.19 -1.85
C ALA A 40 11.21 9.90 -1.71
N HIS A 41 10.24 9.66 -2.61
CA HIS A 41 9.42 8.46 -2.62
C HIS A 41 10.27 7.20 -2.77
N PHE A 42 11.14 7.12 -3.78
CA PHE A 42 12.01 5.96 -3.99
C PHE A 42 12.94 5.69 -2.80
N LYS A 43 13.58 6.73 -2.27
CA LYS A 43 14.49 6.61 -1.12
C LYS A 43 13.75 6.24 0.16
N TYR A 44 12.56 6.79 0.37
CA TYR A 44 11.76 6.52 1.55
C TYR A 44 11.29 5.07 1.62
N HIS A 45 10.80 4.50 0.51
CA HIS A 45 10.27 3.14 0.48
C HIS A 45 11.35 2.06 0.50
N THR A 46 12.60 2.41 0.22
CA THR A 46 13.73 1.47 0.30
C THR A 46 14.61 1.70 1.52
N ALA A 47 14.28 2.67 2.40
CA ALA A 47 14.97 2.85 3.66
C ALA A 47 14.66 1.70 4.62
N GLU A 48 15.68 1.20 5.32
CA GLU A 48 15.46 0.22 6.40
C GLU A 48 14.58 0.83 7.49
N ARG A 49 13.52 0.11 7.82
CA ARG A 49 12.57 0.51 8.87
C ARG A 49 12.13 -0.72 9.63
N HIS A 50 12.14 -0.59 10.94
CA HIS A 50 11.63 -1.62 11.84
C HIS A 50 10.20 -1.24 12.25
N TYR A 51 9.25 -1.57 11.42
CA TYR A 51 7.83 -1.52 11.78
C TYR A 51 7.36 -2.90 12.24
N PRO A 52 6.47 -2.99 13.21
CA PRO A 52 5.79 -4.24 13.49
C PRO A 52 4.92 -4.65 12.30
N ASP A 53 4.76 -5.96 12.10
CA ASP A 53 3.97 -6.51 11.00
C ASP A 53 2.50 -6.10 11.08
N ALA A 54 1.98 -5.95 12.30
CA ALA A 54 0.63 -5.47 12.58
C ALA A 54 0.55 -4.77 13.95
N LEU A 55 -0.52 -4.02 14.15
CA LEU A 55 -0.85 -3.38 15.42
C LEU A 55 -2.29 -3.71 15.83
N ILE A 56 -2.49 -4.07 17.10
CA ILE A 56 -3.80 -4.19 17.76
C ILE A 56 -3.82 -3.18 18.91
N ASP A 57 -4.76 -2.24 18.89
CA ASP A 57 -4.86 -1.15 19.88
C ASP A 57 -3.53 -0.39 20.08
N GLY A 58 -2.79 -0.18 18.98
CA GLY A 58 -1.50 0.50 18.99
C GLY A 58 -0.34 -0.33 19.54
N LYS A 59 -0.53 -1.60 19.85
CA LYS A 59 0.52 -2.52 20.31
C LYS A 59 0.95 -3.47 19.20
N PRO A 60 2.26 -3.78 19.07
CA PRO A 60 2.74 -4.76 18.11
C PRO A 60 2.04 -6.12 18.28
N ALA A 61 1.65 -6.71 17.14
CA ALA A 61 1.02 -8.01 17.05
C ALA A 61 1.48 -8.75 15.80
N THR A 62 1.22 -10.03 15.72
CA THR A 62 1.41 -10.79 14.49
C THR A 62 0.27 -10.53 13.50
N VAL A 63 0.52 -10.74 12.21
CA VAL A 63 -0.51 -10.60 11.17
C VAL A 63 -1.69 -11.55 11.46
N ALA A 64 -1.43 -12.79 11.91
CA ALA A 64 -2.47 -13.76 12.21
C ALA A 64 -3.41 -13.27 13.32
N GLU A 65 -2.86 -12.79 14.43
CA GLU A 65 -3.65 -12.21 15.52
C GLU A 65 -4.46 -10.99 15.06
N ALA A 66 -3.85 -10.11 14.27
CA ALA A 66 -4.53 -8.94 13.77
C ALA A 66 -5.68 -9.28 12.81
N VAL A 67 -5.52 -10.32 11.97
CA VAL A 67 -6.58 -10.81 11.08
C VAL A 67 -7.74 -11.40 11.87
N GLU A 68 -7.48 -12.18 12.94
CA GLU A 68 -8.54 -12.72 13.80
C GLU A 68 -9.35 -11.59 14.46
N VAL A 69 -8.67 -10.62 15.06
CA VAL A 69 -9.34 -9.48 15.70
C VAL A 69 -10.12 -8.65 14.67
N ALA A 70 -9.56 -8.41 13.48
CA ALA A 70 -10.26 -7.70 12.42
C ALA A 70 -11.51 -8.45 11.93
N ALA A 71 -11.43 -9.78 11.80
CA ALA A 71 -12.56 -10.62 11.43
C ALA A 71 -13.68 -10.56 12.47
N ASP A 72 -13.35 -10.61 13.76
CA ASP A 72 -14.33 -10.47 14.84
C ASP A 72 -15.02 -9.10 14.84
N ILE A 73 -14.24 -8.03 14.63
CA ILE A 73 -14.80 -6.67 14.52
C ILE A 73 -15.78 -6.57 13.35
N LEU A 74 -15.39 -7.07 12.18
CA LEU A 74 -16.23 -7.03 10.97
C LEU A 74 -17.48 -7.91 11.12
N TYR A 75 -17.34 -9.09 11.71
CA TYR A 75 -18.47 -10.01 11.94
C TYR A 75 -19.52 -9.43 12.88
N ASN A 76 -19.10 -8.67 13.89
CA ASN A 76 -20.01 -8.06 14.88
C ASN A 76 -20.50 -6.66 14.47
N ALA A 77 -20.00 -6.10 13.36
CA ALA A 77 -20.42 -4.79 12.88
C ALA A 77 -21.81 -4.84 12.24
N ASN A 78 -22.64 -3.83 12.51
CA ASN A 78 -23.98 -3.75 11.92
C ASN A 78 -23.97 -3.36 10.43
N MET A 79 -23.03 -2.48 10.03
CA MET A 79 -22.87 -2.01 8.65
C MET A 79 -21.41 -1.60 8.42
N PRO A 80 -20.52 -2.56 8.22
CA PRO A 80 -19.11 -2.27 8.00
C PRO A 80 -18.88 -1.58 6.66
N LEU A 81 -17.92 -0.67 6.62
CA LEU A 81 -17.48 0.03 5.42
C LEU A 81 -16.14 -0.51 4.93
N VAL A 82 -16.10 -0.97 3.69
CA VAL A 82 -14.87 -1.25 2.95
C VAL A 82 -14.55 -0.05 2.08
N TYR A 83 -13.50 0.69 2.42
CA TYR A 83 -13.19 1.99 1.84
C TYR A 83 -11.78 2.06 1.27
N GLY A 84 -11.60 2.82 0.18
CA GLY A 84 -10.31 3.08 -0.44
C GLY A 84 -10.21 2.51 -1.86
N LEU A 85 -9.36 1.49 -2.06
CA LEU A 85 -9.26 0.66 -3.27
C LEU A 85 -8.75 1.38 -4.54
N SER A 86 -8.34 2.64 -4.47
CA SER A 86 -7.91 3.39 -5.67
C SER A 86 -6.54 2.98 -6.20
N ASN A 87 -5.65 2.47 -5.34
CA ASN A 87 -4.27 2.13 -5.68
C ASN A 87 -3.95 0.65 -5.41
N VAL A 88 -4.91 -0.22 -5.65
CA VAL A 88 -4.77 -1.67 -5.50
C VAL A 88 -5.00 -2.40 -6.82
N THR A 89 -4.62 -3.67 -6.89
CA THR A 89 -4.85 -4.49 -8.08
C THR A 89 -6.33 -4.84 -8.25
N CYS A 90 -6.75 -5.22 -9.45
CA CYS A 90 -8.11 -5.67 -9.71
C CYS A 90 -8.49 -6.90 -8.86
N GLU A 91 -7.54 -7.79 -8.59
CA GLU A 91 -7.72 -8.95 -7.73
C GLU A 91 -8.02 -8.55 -6.29
N ALA A 92 -7.27 -7.59 -5.75
CA ALA A 92 -7.52 -7.05 -4.41
C ALA A 92 -8.88 -6.35 -4.32
N THR A 93 -9.28 -5.58 -5.36
CA THR A 93 -10.59 -4.97 -5.43
C THR A 93 -11.72 -6.01 -5.43
N ARG A 94 -11.60 -7.08 -6.23
CA ARG A 94 -12.58 -8.18 -6.21
C ARG A 94 -12.68 -8.85 -4.85
N GLY A 95 -11.53 -9.09 -4.19
CA GLY A 95 -11.50 -9.65 -2.83
C GLY A 95 -12.20 -8.74 -1.82
N ALA A 96 -11.97 -7.43 -1.90
CA ALA A 96 -12.60 -6.44 -1.02
C ALA A 96 -14.12 -6.36 -1.23
N VAL A 97 -14.60 -6.40 -2.49
CA VAL A 97 -16.04 -6.45 -2.80
C VAL A 97 -16.66 -7.73 -2.26
N ALA A 98 -16.04 -8.90 -2.50
CA ALA A 98 -16.54 -10.17 -1.99
C ALA A 98 -16.59 -10.20 -0.45
N LEU A 99 -15.60 -9.60 0.22
CA LEU A 99 -15.63 -9.44 1.67
C LEU A 99 -16.82 -8.59 2.12
N ALA A 100 -17.03 -7.43 1.49
CA ALA A 100 -18.14 -6.55 1.82
C ALA A 100 -19.51 -7.25 1.63
N GLU A 101 -19.67 -8.00 0.54
CA GLU A 101 -20.89 -8.79 0.29
C GLU A 101 -21.11 -9.87 1.37
N MET A 102 -20.03 -10.55 1.79
CA MET A 102 -20.07 -11.61 2.81
C MET A 102 -20.51 -11.07 4.19
N ILE A 103 -20.06 -9.88 4.57
CA ILE A 103 -20.34 -9.28 5.88
C ILE A 103 -21.55 -8.32 5.86
N GLY A 104 -22.25 -8.19 4.74
CA GLY A 104 -23.35 -7.25 4.60
C GLY A 104 -22.94 -5.78 4.69
N GLY A 105 -21.72 -5.48 4.27
CA GLY A 105 -21.12 -4.15 4.32
C GLY A 105 -21.37 -3.30 3.08
N VAL A 106 -20.86 -2.10 3.11
CA VAL A 106 -20.86 -1.13 1.99
C VAL A 106 -19.47 -0.99 1.42
N VAL A 107 -19.37 -0.79 0.13
CA VAL A 107 -18.10 -0.47 -0.55
C VAL A 107 -18.14 0.97 -1.03
N ASP A 108 -17.08 1.72 -0.76
CA ASP A 108 -16.90 3.04 -1.34
C ASP A 108 -15.44 3.28 -1.73
N SER A 109 -15.22 3.92 -2.86
CA SER A 109 -13.90 4.34 -3.32
C SER A 109 -13.62 5.75 -2.82
N HIS A 110 -12.38 6.04 -2.38
CA HIS A 110 -12.03 7.37 -1.91
C HIS A 110 -12.05 8.43 -3.04
N THR A 111 -12.23 8.01 -4.28
CA THR A 111 -12.39 8.86 -5.47
C THR A 111 -13.81 8.84 -6.03
N SER A 112 -14.78 8.23 -5.33
CA SER A 112 -16.19 8.29 -5.71
C SER A 112 -16.75 9.66 -5.32
N LEU A 113 -17.08 10.46 -6.32
CA LEU A 113 -17.84 11.71 -6.22
C LEU A 113 -19.05 11.63 -7.14
#